data_b3e70903861c22561d5d5c5814dec241
#
_entry.id   b3e70903861c22561d5d5c5814dec241
#
_cell.length_a   1.000
_cell.length_b   1.000
_cell.length_c   1.000
_cell.angle_alpha   90.00
_cell.angle_beta   90.00
_cell.angle_gamma   90.00
#
_symmetry.space_group_name_H-M   'P 1'
#
loop_
_entity.id
_entity.type
_entity.pdbx_description
1 polymer ?
#
loop_
_entity_poly.entity_id
_entity_poly.type
_entity_poly.pdbx_seq_one_letter_code
_entity_poly.pdbx_strand_id
1 'polypeptide(L)'
;MGEAIRVSALTKRFGHLPVLRGIDCVIDDSEVVCVIGPSGSGKSTLLRCMNGLEEASSGQVRVHGVPVHDPATDLDALRTEIGMVFQRFNLFPHKTVLQNITLAPGKVRGLSAAEARDRAEALLTKVGVLDKRDAYPNQLSGGQQQRVAIARALAMQPRVMLFDEPTSSLDPEMVGEVLAVMQTLADEGMTMVVVTHEMGFARRVADRVLFLDDGQLVEGGTPADVFERPVEARTQRFLSKVL
;
A
#
# COMPACT_ATOMS: atom_id res chain seq x y z
N MET A 1 -9.58 -9.58 -17.17
CA MET A 1 -8.88 -9.04 -16.00
C MET A 1 -8.31 -10.23 -15.25
N GLY A 2 -7.04 -10.18 -14.83
CA GLY A 2 -6.40 -11.24 -14.05
C GLY A 2 -6.57 -10.96 -12.56
N GLU A 3 -6.34 -11.97 -11.76
CA GLU A 3 -6.34 -11.85 -10.30
C GLU A 3 -4.94 -11.43 -9.82
N ALA A 4 -4.82 -10.25 -9.23
CA ALA A 4 -3.56 -9.75 -8.67
C ALA A 4 -3.27 -10.35 -7.30
N ILE A 5 -4.24 -10.31 -6.38
CA ILE A 5 -4.10 -10.88 -5.02
C ILE A 5 -5.35 -11.69 -4.67
N ARG A 6 -5.14 -12.91 -4.15
CA ARG A 6 -6.19 -13.72 -3.50
C ARG A 6 -5.81 -13.99 -2.05
N VAL A 7 -6.72 -13.69 -1.16
CA VAL A 7 -6.65 -14.02 0.27
C VAL A 7 -7.78 -15.02 0.56
N SER A 8 -7.45 -16.15 1.18
CA SER A 8 -8.41 -17.22 1.48
C SER A 8 -8.29 -17.68 2.92
N ALA A 9 -9.38 -17.53 3.68
CA ALA A 9 -9.52 -17.91 5.08
C ALA A 9 -8.33 -17.46 5.95
N LEU A 10 -7.76 -16.27 5.65
CA LEU A 10 -6.54 -15.79 6.29
C LEU A 10 -6.77 -15.49 7.77
N THR A 11 -5.98 -16.12 8.63
CA THR A 11 -5.93 -15.79 10.06
C THR A 11 -4.53 -15.33 10.47
N LYS A 12 -4.46 -14.43 11.43
CA LYS A 12 -3.21 -14.04 12.08
C LYS A 12 -3.42 -13.87 13.58
N ARG A 13 -2.50 -14.45 14.34
CA ARG A 13 -2.45 -14.31 15.79
C ARG A 13 -1.04 -13.83 16.20
N PHE A 14 -0.97 -12.99 17.22
CA PHE A 14 0.27 -12.66 17.92
C PHE A 14 0.17 -13.25 19.33
N GLY A 15 0.87 -14.36 19.55
CA GLY A 15 0.65 -15.17 20.75
C GLY A 15 -0.81 -15.64 20.84
N HIS A 16 -1.51 -15.23 21.90
CA HIS A 16 -2.93 -15.58 22.10
C HIS A 16 -3.92 -14.58 21.47
N LEU A 17 -3.44 -13.40 21.02
CA LEU A 17 -4.29 -12.35 20.47
C LEU A 17 -4.62 -12.64 18.99
N PRO A 18 -5.87 -12.94 18.62
CA PRO A 18 -6.29 -13.04 17.23
C PRO A 18 -6.45 -11.63 16.65
N VAL A 19 -5.77 -11.36 15.52
CA VAL A 19 -5.81 -10.04 14.83
C VAL A 19 -6.53 -10.13 13.49
N LEU A 20 -6.37 -11.24 12.76
CA LEU A 20 -7.19 -11.55 11.58
C LEU A 20 -7.93 -12.86 11.82
N ARG A 21 -9.21 -12.91 11.43
CA ARG A 21 -10.14 -13.95 11.81
C ARG A 21 -10.88 -14.55 10.61
N GLY A 22 -10.13 -15.08 9.63
CA GLY A 22 -10.71 -15.68 8.44
C GLY A 22 -11.09 -14.63 7.39
N ILE A 23 -10.09 -13.94 6.86
CA ILE A 23 -10.28 -12.95 5.79
C ILE A 23 -10.32 -13.65 4.44
N ASP A 24 -11.36 -13.37 3.66
CA ASP A 24 -11.49 -13.77 2.26
C ASP A 24 -11.67 -12.54 1.39
N CYS A 25 -10.76 -12.29 0.44
CA CYS A 25 -10.90 -11.25 -0.56
C CYS A 25 -10.06 -11.55 -1.81
N VAL A 26 -10.46 -10.97 -2.92
CA VAL A 26 -9.74 -10.99 -4.19
C VAL A 26 -9.54 -9.56 -4.62
N ILE A 27 -8.37 -9.22 -5.14
CA ILE A 27 -8.05 -7.95 -5.78
C ILE A 27 -7.68 -8.26 -7.23
N ASP A 28 -8.34 -7.62 -8.17
CA ASP A 28 -8.11 -7.81 -9.59
C ASP A 28 -6.97 -6.89 -10.12
N ASP A 29 -6.40 -7.24 -11.28
CA ASP A 29 -5.42 -6.38 -11.95
C ASP A 29 -6.06 -5.02 -12.29
N SER A 30 -5.31 -3.94 -12.06
CA SER A 30 -5.73 -2.55 -12.24
C SER A 30 -6.86 -2.09 -11.32
N GLU A 31 -7.20 -2.85 -10.29
CA GLU A 31 -8.19 -2.47 -9.28
C GLU A 31 -7.55 -1.65 -8.16
N VAL A 32 -8.23 -0.60 -7.73
CA VAL A 32 -7.91 0.18 -6.53
C VAL A 32 -8.85 -0.21 -5.41
N VAL A 33 -8.33 -0.93 -4.41
CA VAL A 33 -9.09 -1.35 -3.23
C VAL A 33 -8.68 -0.53 -2.02
N CYS A 34 -9.61 0.22 -1.43
CA CYS A 34 -9.38 0.91 -0.16
C CYS A 34 -9.88 0.06 1.02
N VAL A 35 -9.02 -0.15 2.02
CA VAL A 35 -9.36 -0.83 3.27
C VAL A 35 -9.51 0.21 4.37
N ILE A 36 -10.73 0.33 4.90
CA ILE A 36 -11.10 1.27 5.97
C ILE A 36 -11.50 0.52 7.24
N GLY A 37 -11.55 1.21 8.36
CA GLY A 37 -11.97 0.64 9.64
C GLY A 37 -11.27 1.27 10.83
N PRO A 38 -11.71 0.97 12.07
CA PRO A 38 -11.13 1.54 13.28
C PRO A 38 -9.65 1.15 13.47
N SER A 39 -8.94 1.94 14.27
CA SER A 39 -7.56 1.59 14.67
C SER A 39 -7.56 0.24 15.40
N GLY A 40 -6.55 -0.58 15.13
CA GLY A 40 -6.45 -1.93 15.72
C GLY A 40 -7.32 -3.00 15.06
N SER A 41 -8.09 -2.71 14.00
CA SER A 41 -8.94 -3.70 13.33
C SER A 41 -8.17 -4.76 12.50
N GLY A 42 -6.84 -4.59 12.31
CA GLY A 42 -6.00 -5.54 11.57
C GLY A 42 -5.60 -5.11 10.15
N LYS A 43 -5.95 -3.89 9.70
CA LYS A 43 -5.69 -3.40 8.32
C LYS A 43 -4.21 -3.51 7.91
N SER A 44 -3.30 -2.95 8.69
CA SER A 44 -1.86 -3.03 8.43
C SER A 44 -1.33 -4.46 8.47
N THR A 45 -1.89 -5.29 9.36
CA THR A 45 -1.54 -6.72 9.45
C THR A 45 -1.96 -7.46 8.18
N LEU A 46 -3.14 -7.17 7.63
CA LEU A 46 -3.61 -7.73 6.37
C LEU A 46 -2.63 -7.38 5.23
N LEU A 47 -2.25 -6.09 5.07
CA LEU A 47 -1.28 -5.69 4.06
C LEU A 47 0.08 -6.40 4.23
N ARG A 48 0.56 -6.51 5.46
CA ARG A 48 1.84 -7.18 5.75
C ARG A 48 1.81 -8.69 5.50
N CYS A 49 0.65 -9.32 5.63
CA CYS A 49 0.48 -10.70 5.18
C CYS A 49 0.49 -10.81 3.65
N MET A 50 -0.02 -9.80 2.91
CA MET A 50 -0.03 -9.82 1.45
C MET A 50 1.38 -9.76 0.83
N ASN A 51 2.36 -9.14 1.50
CA ASN A 51 3.76 -9.07 1.01
C ASN A 51 4.74 -9.97 1.78
N GLY A 52 4.24 -10.84 2.65
CA GLY A 52 5.04 -11.77 3.43
C GLY A 52 5.90 -11.12 4.52
N LEU A 53 5.63 -9.87 4.92
CA LEU A 53 6.27 -9.25 6.10
C LEU A 53 5.73 -9.82 7.41
N GLU A 54 4.48 -10.28 7.40
CA GLU A 54 3.87 -11.04 8.50
C GLU A 54 3.46 -12.40 7.99
N GLU A 55 3.88 -13.44 8.67
CA GLU A 55 3.48 -14.82 8.36
C GLU A 55 2.04 -15.06 8.80
N ALA A 56 1.24 -15.70 7.96
CA ALA A 56 -0.11 -16.12 8.30
C ALA A 56 -0.09 -17.21 9.38
N SER A 57 -1.05 -17.18 10.31
CA SER A 57 -1.22 -18.30 11.26
C SER A 57 -1.95 -19.47 10.62
N SER A 58 -2.88 -19.19 9.70
CA SER A 58 -3.52 -20.15 8.81
C SER A 58 -4.18 -19.45 7.62
N GLY A 59 -4.68 -20.20 6.68
CA GLY A 59 -5.21 -19.65 5.41
C GLY A 59 -4.09 -19.42 4.39
N GLN A 60 -4.40 -18.73 3.31
CA GLN A 60 -3.49 -18.57 2.20
C GLN A 60 -3.59 -17.16 1.59
N VAL A 61 -2.44 -16.62 1.20
CA VAL A 61 -2.34 -15.44 0.33
C VAL A 61 -1.59 -15.85 -0.93
N ARG A 62 -2.13 -15.46 -2.08
CA ARG A 62 -1.46 -15.61 -3.39
C ARG A 62 -1.36 -14.24 -4.06
N VAL A 63 -0.23 -13.98 -4.69
CA VAL A 63 -0.01 -12.80 -5.53
C VAL A 63 0.35 -13.28 -6.92
N HIS A 64 -0.47 -12.92 -7.92
CA HIS A 64 -0.41 -13.45 -9.28
C HIS A 64 -0.25 -14.98 -9.32
N GLY A 65 -1.03 -15.69 -8.47
CA GLY A 65 -1.00 -17.14 -8.33
C GLY A 65 0.14 -17.71 -7.50
N VAL A 66 1.17 -16.92 -7.13
CA VAL A 66 2.30 -17.36 -6.30
C VAL A 66 1.91 -17.32 -4.82
N PRO A 67 2.00 -18.45 -4.07
CA PRO A 67 1.65 -18.47 -2.65
C PRO A 67 2.71 -17.74 -1.82
N VAL A 68 2.29 -16.72 -1.06
CA VAL A 68 3.22 -15.85 -0.28
C VAL A 68 3.88 -16.57 0.88
N HIS A 69 3.15 -17.47 1.55
CA HIS A 69 3.59 -18.13 2.80
C HIS A 69 4.04 -19.59 2.60
N ASP A 70 4.29 -20.00 1.36
CA ASP A 70 4.85 -21.31 1.07
C ASP A 70 6.37 -21.28 1.32
N PRO A 71 6.95 -22.22 2.10
CA PRO A 71 8.39 -22.29 2.32
C PRO A 71 9.24 -22.42 1.04
N ALA A 72 8.65 -22.90 -0.05
CA ALA A 72 9.33 -23.01 -1.34
C ALA A 72 9.31 -21.69 -2.14
N THR A 73 8.55 -20.68 -1.70
CA THR A 73 8.47 -19.40 -2.41
C THR A 73 9.72 -18.55 -2.17
N ASP A 74 10.34 -18.09 -3.26
CA ASP A 74 11.35 -17.05 -3.21
C ASP A 74 10.66 -15.70 -2.90
N LEU A 75 10.67 -15.33 -1.61
CA LEU A 75 10.05 -14.09 -1.14
C LEU A 75 10.75 -12.83 -1.67
N ASP A 76 12.04 -12.90 -1.94
CA ASP A 76 12.76 -11.73 -2.47
C ASP A 76 12.36 -11.48 -3.92
N ALA A 77 12.24 -12.52 -4.72
CA ALA A 77 11.68 -12.42 -6.08
C ALA A 77 10.22 -11.93 -6.05
N LEU A 78 9.37 -12.49 -5.18
CA LEU A 78 7.97 -12.07 -5.05
C LEU A 78 7.86 -10.58 -4.67
N ARG A 79 8.67 -10.11 -3.73
CA ARG A 79 8.69 -8.71 -3.28
C ARG A 79 9.17 -7.73 -4.35
N THR A 80 9.81 -8.19 -5.42
CA THR A 80 10.10 -7.30 -6.57
C THR A 80 8.83 -6.90 -7.32
N GLU A 81 7.79 -7.73 -7.27
CA GLU A 81 6.50 -7.50 -7.92
C GLU A 81 5.50 -6.74 -7.04
N ILE A 82 5.85 -6.49 -5.76
CA ILE A 82 4.99 -5.83 -4.79
C ILE A 82 5.72 -4.63 -4.20
N GLY A 83 5.28 -3.42 -4.54
CA GLY A 83 5.74 -2.20 -3.87
C GLY A 83 4.98 -2.00 -2.55
N MET A 84 5.67 -1.55 -1.51
CA MET A 84 5.02 -1.18 -0.26
C MET A 84 5.48 0.19 0.23
N VAL A 85 4.50 1.01 0.58
CA VAL A 85 4.66 2.34 1.17
C VAL A 85 4.09 2.30 2.59
N PHE A 86 4.90 2.66 3.57
CA PHE A 86 4.56 2.58 4.98
C PHE A 86 4.09 3.92 5.52
N GLN A 87 3.41 3.90 6.65
CA GLN A 87 3.04 5.08 7.43
C GLN A 87 4.26 5.96 7.78
N ARG A 88 5.37 5.33 8.19
CA ARG A 88 6.67 5.98 8.30
C ARG A 88 7.41 5.82 6.99
N PHE A 89 8.07 6.85 6.53
CA PHE A 89 8.70 6.92 5.20
C PHE A 89 9.78 5.86 4.97
N ASN A 90 10.45 5.42 6.03
CA ASN A 90 11.49 4.37 6.05
C ASN A 90 12.62 4.62 5.02
N LEU A 91 12.94 5.89 4.76
CA LEU A 91 14.07 6.24 3.92
C LEU A 91 15.39 5.97 4.66
N PHE A 92 16.42 5.61 3.92
CA PHE A 92 17.78 5.45 4.45
C PHE A 92 18.34 6.84 4.78
N PRO A 93 18.54 7.21 6.06
CA PRO A 93 18.88 8.58 6.45
C PRO A 93 20.29 9.02 6.00
N HIS A 94 21.19 8.05 5.78
CA HIS A 94 22.58 8.26 5.33
C HIS A 94 22.73 8.25 3.81
N LYS A 95 21.63 8.17 3.05
CA LYS A 95 21.60 8.19 1.58
C LYS A 95 20.81 9.39 1.10
N THR A 96 21.25 9.96 -0.03
CA THR A 96 20.47 11.00 -0.70
C THR A 96 19.16 10.44 -1.24
N VAL A 97 18.24 11.30 -1.65
CA VAL A 97 16.98 10.93 -2.31
C VAL A 97 17.26 10.04 -3.52
N LEU A 98 18.16 10.46 -4.41
CA LEU A 98 18.54 9.67 -5.58
C LEU A 98 19.08 8.31 -5.20
N GLN A 99 19.96 8.23 -4.20
CA GLN A 99 20.53 6.96 -3.72
C GLN A 99 19.50 6.04 -3.07
N ASN A 100 18.49 6.61 -2.39
CA ASN A 100 17.38 5.83 -1.85
C ASN A 100 16.59 5.11 -2.95
N ILE A 101 16.39 5.76 -4.09
CA ILE A 101 15.60 5.23 -5.20
C ILE A 101 16.41 4.26 -6.07
N THR A 102 17.70 4.57 -6.33
CA THR A 102 18.54 3.76 -7.24
C THR A 102 19.07 2.48 -6.62
N LEU A 103 19.07 2.35 -5.28
CA LEU A 103 19.71 1.25 -4.57
C LEU A 103 19.13 -0.12 -4.96
N ALA A 104 17.82 -0.28 -4.86
CA ALA A 104 17.17 -1.56 -5.12
C ALA A 104 17.18 -1.94 -6.61
N PRO A 105 16.85 -1.05 -7.57
CA PRO A 105 16.97 -1.34 -8.99
C PRO A 105 18.38 -1.80 -9.41
N GLY A 106 19.42 -1.15 -8.90
CA GLY A 106 20.79 -1.53 -9.19
C GLY A 106 21.18 -2.89 -8.60
N LYS A 107 20.81 -3.16 -7.33
CA LYS A 107 21.22 -4.38 -6.64
C LYS A 107 20.36 -5.61 -6.98
N VAL A 108 19.07 -5.43 -7.16
CA VAL A 108 18.11 -6.54 -7.29
C VAL A 108 17.73 -6.77 -8.75
N ARG A 109 17.48 -5.69 -9.53
CA ARG A 109 17.12 -5.78 -10.95
C ARG A 109 18.36 -5.77 -11.87
N GLY A 110 19.57 -5.54 -11.33
CA GLY A 110 20.82 -5.54 -12.10
C GLY A 110 20.96 -4.35 -13.06
N LEU A 111 20.23 -3.26 -12.84
CA LEU A 111 20.33 -2.08 -13.69
C LEU A 111 21.72 -1.43 -13.55
N SER A 112 22.24 -0.93 -14.65
CA SER A 112 23.42 -0.06 -14.63
C SER A 112 23.17 1.22 -13.84
N ALA A 113 24.22 1.87 -13.38
CA ALA A 113 24.10 3.13 -12.63
C ALA A 113 23.39 4.22 -13.44
N ALA A 114 23.57 4.27 -14.76
CA ALA A 114 22.90 5.21 -15.64
C ALA A 114 21.40 4.91 -15.74
N GLU A 115 21.01 3.70 -16.05
CA GLU A 115 19.60 3.28 -16.16
C GLU A 115 18.83 3.49 -14.84
N ALA A 116 19.46 3.12 -13.71
CA ALA A 116 18.86 3.33 -12.39
C ALA A 116 18.67 4.82 -12.08
N ARG A 117 19.62 5.68 -12.49
CA ARG A 117 19.55 7.12 -12.34
C ARG A 117 18.44 7.71 -13.20
N ASP A 118 18.41 7.41 -14.49
CA ASP A 118 17.40 7.92 -15.43
C ASP A 118 15.99 7.55 -14.96
N ARG A 119 15.80 6.30 -14.51
CA ARG A 119 14.54 5.84 -13.92
C ARG A 119 14.18 6.63 -12.66
N ALA A 120 15.14 6.84 -11.77
CA ALA A 120 14.91 7.57 -10.52
C ALA A 120 14.55 9.04 -10.78
N GLU A 121 15.23 9.73 -11.71
CA GLU A 121 14.94 11.11 -12.06
C GLU A 121 13.55 11.25 -12.72
N ALA A 122 13.17 10.32 -13.59
CA ALA A 122 11.80 10.28 -14.16
C ALA A 122 10.73 10.10 -13.06
N LEU A 123 10.96 9.21 -12.09
CA LEU A 123 10.04 9.00 -10.97
C LEU A 123 9.99 10.21 -10.03
N LEU A 124 11.13 10.83 -9.74
CA LEU A 124 11.18 12.07 -8.94
C LEU A 124 10.44 13.22 -9.62
N THR A 125 10.51 13.30 -10.95
CA THR A 125 9.71 14.26 -11.74
C THR A 125 8.23 13.95 -11.59
N LYS A 126 7.84 12.68 -11.73
CA LYS A 126 6.45 12.22 -11.59
C LYS A 126 5.86 12.56 -10.23
N VAL A 127 6.62 12.39 -9.15
CA VAL A 127 6.15 12.70 -7.78
C VAL A 127 6.44 14.15 -7.36
N GLY A 128 6.99 15.00 -8.26
CA GLY A 128 7.17 16.43 -8.06
C GLY A 128 8.24 16.82 -7.04
N VAL A 129 9.36 16.06 -6.94
CA VAL A 129 10.47 16.35 -6.00
C VAL A 129 11.85 16.15 -6.63
N LEU A 130 11.98 16.36 -7.95
CA LEU A 130 13.26 16.20 -8.66
C LEU A 130 14.33 17.18 -8.17
N ASP A 131 13.94 18.37 -7.76
CA ASP A 131 14.83 19.40 -7.20
C ASP A 131 15.51 18.97 -5.90
N LYS A 132 14.99 17.93 -5.24
CA LYS A 132 15.50 17.36 -3.98
C LYS A 132 16.38 16.13 -4.18
N ARG A 133 16.71 15.73 -5.42
CA ARG A 133 17.42 14.47 -5.71
C ARG A 133 18.73 14.28 -4.94
N ASP A 134 19.45 15.37 -4.66
CA ASP A 134 20.74 15.35 -3.97
C ASP A 134 20.60 15.64 -2.46
N ALA A 135 19.40 15.94 -1.97
CA ALA A 135 19.12 16.18 -0.56
C ALA A 135 19.08 14.86 0.24
N TYR A 136 19.29 14.96 1.56
CA TYR A 136 19.11 13.86 2.50
C TYR A 136 17.68 13.89 3.09
N PRO A 137 17.16 12.76 3.58
CA PRO A 137 15.79 12.68 4.13
C PRO A 137 15.47 13.72 5.21
N ASN A 138 16.42 14.06 6.07
CA ASN A 138 16.26 15.06 7.13
C ASN A 138 16.13 16.51 6.62
N GLN A 139 16.36 16.74 5.35
CA GLN A 139 16.23 18.03 4.68
C GLN A 139 14.88 18.18 3.95
N LEU A 140 14.01 17.18 4.04
CA LEU A 140 12.71 17.12 3.36
C LEU A 140 11.56 17.27 4.35
N SER A 141 10.46 17.90 3.89
CA SER A 141 9.19 17.83 4.61
C SER A 141 8.63 16.39 4.65
N GLY A 142 7.68 16.11 5.54
CA GLY A 142 7.04 14.81 5.62
C GLY A 142 6.39 14.38 4.30
N GLY A 143 5.66 15.29 3.63
CA GLY A 143 5.06 15.01 2.33
C GLY A 143 6.08 14.74 1.23
N GLN A 144 7.22 15.46 1.23
CA GLN A 144 8.33 15.17 0.30
C GLN A 144 8.95 13.81 0.57
N GLN A 145 9.19 13.45 1.85
CA GLN A 145 9.71 12.13 2.20
C GLN A 145 8.77 11.01 1.76
N GLN A 146 7.46 11.20 1.92
CA GLN A 146 6.47 10.20 1.50
C GLN A 146 6.43 10.05 -0.02
N ARG A 147 6.50 11.16 -0.77
CA ARG A 147 6.57 11.10 -2.24
C ARG A 147 7.86 10.42 -2.73
N VAL A 148 8.99 10.63 -2.05
CA VAL A 148 10.23 9.87 -2.30
C VAL A 148 10.06 8.39 -1.97
N ALA A 149 9.36 8.02 -0.89
CA ALA A 149 9.08 6.62 -0.55
C ALA A 149 8.21 5.94 -1.62
N ILE A 150 7.22 6.66 -2.17
CA ILE A 150 6.42 6.18 -3.32
C ILE A 150 7.32 5.98 -4.55
N ALA A 151 8.14 6.98 -4.91
CA ALA A 151 9.08 6.87 -6.03
C ALA A 151 10.05 5.69 -5.87
N ARG A 152 10.55 5.45 -4.65
CA ARG A 152 11.42 4.31 -4.34
C ARG A 152 10.72 2.97 -4.56
N ALA A 153 9.46 2.84 -4.14
CA ALA A 153 8.69 1.63 -4.38
C ALA A 153 8.44 1.41 -5.89
N LEU A 154 8.06 2.45 -6.61
CA LEU A 154 7.82 2.42 -8.05
C LEU A 154 9.08 2.12 -8.87
N ALA A 155 10.28 2.43 -8.36
CA ALA A 155 11.55 2.18 -9.06
C ALA A 155 11.80 0.69 -9.31
N MET A 156 11.20 -0.18 -8.53
CA MET A 156 11.21 -1.62 -8.75
C MET A 156 10.24 -2.09 -9.86
N GLN A 157 9.41 -1.19 -10.42
CA GLN A 157 8.35 -1.52 -11.38
C GLN A 157 7.44 -2.65 -10.89
N PRO A 158 6.85 -2.50 -9.71
CA PRO A 158 5.97 -3.52 -9.14
C PRO A 158 4.66 -3.60 -9.94
N ARG A 159 4.02 -4.76 -9.90
CA ARG A 159 2.68 -4.96 -10.47
C ARG A 159 1.57 -4.56 -9.51
N VAL A 160 1.87 -4.56 -8.21
CA VAL A 160 0.93 -4.18 -7.15
C VAL A 160 1.60 -3.20 -6.19
N MET A 161 0.87 -2.18 -5.78
CA MET A 161 1.29 -1.23 -4.75
C MET A 161 0.42 -1.37 -3.49
N LEU A 162 1.06 -1.56 -2.35
CA LEU A 162 0.43 -1.61 -1.03
C LEU A 162 0.74 -0.32 -0.27
N PHE A 163 -0.27 0.37 0.22
CA PHE A 163 -0.14 1.61 1.00
C PHE A 163 -0.69 1.41 2.41
N ASP A 164 0.17 1.47 3.41
CA ASP A 164 -0.18 1.35 4.83
C ASP A 164 -0.26 2.74 5.47
N GLU A 165 -1.45 3.35 5.48
CA GLU A 165 -1.74 4.68 6.03
C GLU A 165 -0.74 5.78 5.57
N PRO A 166 -0.59 6.01 4.26
CA PRO A 166 0.50 6.83 3.71
C PRO A 166 0.45 8.31 4.10
N THR A 167 -0.64 8.79 4.67
CA THR A 167 -0.84 10.20 5.04
C THR A 167 -0.92 10.44 6.54
N SER A 168 -1.04 9.40 7.36
CA SER A 168 -1.34 9.53 8.81
C SER A 168 -0.21 10.16 9.64
N SER A 169 1.02 10.23 9.10
CA SER A 169 2.17 10.89 9.74
C SER A 169 2.47 12.29 9.18
N LEU A 170 1.55 12.84 8.37
CA LEU A 170 1.73 14.13 7.68
C LEU A 170 0.87 15.22 8.29
N ASP A 171 1.40 16.45 8.21
CA ASP A 171 0.59 17.63 8.46
C ASP A 171 -0.52 17.76 7.40
N PRO A 172 -1.72 18.25 7.75
CA PRO A 172 -2.87 18.34 6.82
C PRO A 172 -2.56 19.05 5.49
N GLU A 173 -1.67 20.05 5.52
CA GLU A 173 -1.27 20.80 4.32
C GLU A 173 -0.51 19.93 3.29
N MET A 174 0.13 18.85 3.76
CA MET A 174 0.95 17.97 2.91
C MET A 174 0.18 16.75 2.38
N VAL A 175 -0.97 16.44 2.97
CA VAL A 175 -1.78 15.27 2.62
C VAL A 175 -2.20 15.31 1.14
N GLY A 176 -2.66 16.49 0.69
CA GLY A 176 -3.16 16.68 -0.68
C GLY A 176 -2.16 16.30 -1.77
N GLU A 177 -0.88 16.66 -1.57
CA GLU A 177 0.19 16.35 -2.55
C GLU A 177 0.46 14.85 -2.68
N VAL A 178 0.41 14.11 -1.57
CA VAL A 178 0.60 12.64 -1.57
C VAL A 178 -0.59 11.95 -2.21
N LEU A 179 -1.83 12.39 -1.86
CA LEU A 179 -3.05 11.83 -2.46
C LEU A 179 -3.13 12.11 -3.96
N ALA A 180 -2.65 13.27 -4.44
CA ALA A 180 -2.58 13.57 -5.87
C ALA A 180 -1.66 12.60 -6.63
N VAL A 181 -0.50 12.26 -6.07
CA VAL A 181 0.38 11.24 -6.65
C VAL A 181 -0.33 9.89 -6.70
N MET A 182 -1.00 9.48 -5.63
CA MET A 182 -1.72 8.19 -5.60
C MET A 182 -2.89 8.17 -6.60
N GLN A 183 -3.61 9.30 -6.79
CA GLN A 183 -4.63 9.44 -7.84
C GLN A 183 -4.03 9.24 -9.23
N THR A 184 -2.88 9.87 -9.52
CA THR A 184 -2.19 9.68 -10.81
C THR A 184 -1.84 8.21 -11.06
N LEU A 185 -1.42 7.47 -10.03
CA LEU A 185 -1.13 6.04 -10.16
C LEU A 185 -2.39 5.22 -10.45
N ALA A 186 -3.52 5.56 -9.83
CA ALA A 186 -4.81 4.94 -10.10
C ALA A 186 -5.24 5.18 -11.55
N ASP A 187 -5.17 6.44 -12.01
CA ASP A 187 -5.53 6.82 -13.37
C ASP A 187 -4.67 6.12 -14.45
N GLU A 188 -3.44 5.74 -14.10
CA GLU A 188 -2.52 4.96 -14.94
C GLU A 188 -2.79 3.44 -14.89
N GLY A 189 -3.78 2.99 -14.14
CA GLY A 189 -4.17 1.57 -14.03
C GLY A 189 -3.28 0.75 -13.09
N MET A 190 -2.61 1.38 -12.12
CA MET A 190 -1.85 0.65 -11.11
C MET A 190 -2.78 -0.12 -10.16
N THR A 191 -2.55 -1.42 -10.00
CA THR A 191 -3.23 -2.21 -8.97
C THR A 191 -2.80 -1.72 -7.59
N MET A 192 -3.75 -1.31 -6.76
CA MET A 192 -3.44 -0.75 -5.44
C MET A 192 -4.32 -1.32 -4.33
N VAL A 193 -3.70 -1.62 -3.17
CA VAL A 193 -4.43 -1.84 -1.91
C VAL A 193 -4.01 -0.74 -0.94
N VAL A 194 -4.96 0.08 -0.51
CA VAL A 194 -4.71 1.29 0.27
C VAL A 194 -5.43 1.22 1.61
N VAL A 195 -4.70 1.07 2.68
CA VAL A 195 -5.21 1.32 4.05
C VAL A 195 -5.19 2.82 4.28
N THR A 196 -6.36 3.41 4.54
CA THR A 196 -6.46 4.87 4.68
C THR A 196 -7.55 5.30 5.65
N HIS A 197 -7.37 6.48 6.24
CA HIS A 197 -8.39 7.26 6.96
C HIS A 197 -8.92 8.43 6.12
N GLU A 198 -8.44 8.60 4.90
CA GLU A 198 -8.86 9.64 3.97
C GLU A 198 -10.12 9.22 3.21
N MET A 199 -11.30 9.38 3.83
CA MET A 199 -12.57 8.92 3.25
C MET A 199 -12.89 9.62 1.93
N GLY A 200 -12.50 10.90 1.79
CA GLY A 200 -12.64 11.65 0.55
C GLY A 200 -11.81 11.09 -0.61
N PHE A 201 -10.62 10.57 -0.33
CA PHE A 201 -9.80 9.86 -1.30
C PHE A 201 -10.44 8.53 -1.69
N ALA A 202 -10.80 7.70 -0.70
CA ALA A 202 -11.43 6.41 -0.95
C ALA A 202 -12.72 6.54 -1.79
N ARG A 203 -13.55 7.58 -1.55
CA ARG A 203 -14.76 7.84 -2.35
C ARG A 203 -14.48 8.15 -3.82
N ARG A 204 -13.38 8.87 -4.12
CA ARG A 204 -13.08 9.32 -5.48
C ARG A 204 -12.27 8.33 -6.30
N VAL A 205 -11.40 7.56 -5.64
CA VAL A 205 -10.33 6.82 -6.31
C VAL A 205 -10.53 5.32 -6.25
N ALA A 206 -11.20 4.81 -5.22
CA ALA A 206 -11.39 3.37 -5.07
C ALA A 206 -12.43 2.83 -6.06
N ASP A 207 -12.11 1.71 -6.69
CA ASP A 207 -13.10 0.88 -7.39
C ASP A 207 -13.94 0.10 -6.36
N ARG A 208 -13.31 -0.31 -5.26
CA ARG A 208 -13.94 -1.04 -4.17
C ARG A 208 -13.41 -0.62 -2.82
N VAL A 209 -14.30 -0.60 -1.83
CA VAL A 209 -13.99 -0.33 -0.43
C VAL A 209 -14.29 -1.58 0.40
N LEU A 210 -13.36 -1.94 1.28
CA LEU A 210 -13.50 -3.03 2.24
C LEU A 210 -13.49 -2.44 3.65
N PHE A 211 -14.54 -2.70 4.43
CA PHE A 211 -14.60 -2.30 5.83
C PHE A 211 -14.14 -3.45 6.72
N LEU A 212 -13.02 -3.26 7.40
CA LEU A 212 -12.42 -4.22 8.34
C LEU A 212 -12.67 -3.78 9.78
N ASP A 213 -13.30 -4.66 10.57
CA ASP A 213 -13.49 -4.42 11.99
C ASP A 213 -13.32 -5.73 12.79
N ASP A 214 -12.62 -5.65 13.94
CA ASP A 214 -12.31 -6.78 14.83
C ASP A 214 -11.72 -7.99 14.08
N GLY A 215 -10.84 -7.74 13.13
CA GLY A 215 -10.16 -8.77 12.34
C GLY A 215 -11.02 -9.47 11.29
N GLN A 216 -12.19 -8.95 10.95
CA GLN A 216 -13.12 -9.50 9.96
C GLN A 216 -13.45 -8.47 8.88
N LEU A 217 -13.59 -8.90 7.64
CA LEU A 217 -14.23 -8.10 6.60
C LEU A 217 -15.74 -8.11 6.85
N VAL A 218 -16.26 -7.00 7.32
CA VAL A 218 -17.66 -6.86 7.71
C VAL A 218 -18.53 -6.49 6.50
N GLU A 219 -18.02 -5.60 5.66
CA GLU A 219 -18.73 -5.12 4.47
C GLU A 219 -17.74 -4.77 3.36
N GLY A 220 -18.15 -4.91 2.11
CA GLY A 220 -17.37 -4.53 0.96
C GLY A 220 -18.25 -4.28 -0.26
N GLY A 221 -17.87 -3.31 -1.07
CA GLY A 221 -18.62 -2.93 -2.26
C GLY A 221 -18.02 -1.71 -2.94
N THR A 222 -18.75 -1.13 -3.89
CA THR A 222 -18.37 0.14 -4.49
C THR A 222 -18.34 1.25 -3.41
N PRO A 223 -17.63 2.37 -3.64
CA PRO A 223 -17.69 3.51 -2.72
C PRO A 223 -19.12 3.95 -2.39
N ALA A 224 -20.03 3.95 -3.35
CA ALA A 224 -21.44 4.30 -3.11
C ALA A 224 -22.14 3.28 -2.20
N ASP A 225 -21.86 1.99 -2.34
CA ASP A 225 -22.46 0.98 -1.48
C ASP A 225 -22.01 1.13 -0.03
N VAL A 226 -20.70 1.32 0.21
CA VAL A 226 -20.16 1.37 1.56
C VAL A 226 -20.40 2.73 2.24
N PHE A 227 -20.24 3.86 1.51
CA PHE A 227 -20.32 5.19 2.13
C PHE A 227 -21.73 5.80 2.15
N GLU A 228 -22.58 5.46 1.19
CA GLU A 228 -23.92 6.09 1.05
C GLU A 228 -25.04 5.14 1.46
N ARG A 229 -24.85 3.83 1.27
CA ARG A 229 -25.87 2.82 1.52
C ARG A 229 -25.34 1.64 2.35
N PRO A 230 -24.56 1.89 3.44
CA PRO A 230 -24.02 0.81 4.25
C PRO A 230 -25.16 -0.04 4.85
N VAL A 231 -25.03 -1.36 4.68
CA VAL A 231 -26.03 -2.33 5.15
C VAL A 231 -25.72 -2.77 6.59
N GLU A 232 -24.44 -2.93 6.90
CA GLU A 232 -24.00 -3.45 8.19
C GLU A 232 -24.02 -2.37 9.27
N ALA A 233 -24.67 -2.66 10.41
CA ALA A 233 -24.78 -1.72 11.53
C ALA A 233 -23.41 -1.27 12.09
N ARG A 234 -22.37 -2.11 11.97
CA ARG A 234 -20.99 -1.78 12.37
C ARG A 234 -20.39 -0.72 11.44
N THR A 235 -20.59 -0.86 10.12
CA THR A 235 -20.17 0.11 9.11
C THR A 235 -20.86 1.46 9.32
N GLN A 236 -22.18 1.46 9.48
CA GLN A 236 -22.97 2.67 9.74
C GLN A 236 -22.45 3.43 10.96
N ARG A 237 -22.20 2.71 12.07
CA ARG A 237 -21.69 3.27 13.31
C ARG A 237 -20.27 3.82 13.19
N PHE A 238 -19.42 3.19 12.38
CA PHE A 238 -18.09 3.70 12.10
C PHE A 238 -18.15 4.98 11.26
N LEU A 239 -18.90 4.96 10.16
CA LEU A 239 -19.02 6.10 9.25
C LEU A 239 -19.63 7.34 9.94
N SER A 240 -20.62 7.17 10.80
CA SER A 240 -21.22 8.28 11.54
C SER A 240 -20.26 9.02 12.49
N LYS A 241 -19.05 8.48 12.73
CA LYS A 241 -18.01 9.10 13.56
C LYS A 241 -16.91 9.77 12.77
N VAL A 242 -16.76 9.40 11.49
CA VAL A 242 -15.64 9.84 10.65
C VAL A 242 -16.05 10.69 9.46
N LEU A 243 -17.33 10.73 9.13
CA LEU A 243 -17.98 11.61 8.16
C LEU A 243 -18.78 12.69 8.87
#